data_08c388231dbcbbbd38e805d5d30fcc0d
#
_entry.id   08c388231dbcbbbd38e805d5d30fcc0d
#
_cell.length_a   1.000
_cell.length_b   1.000
_cell.length_c   1.000
_cell.angle_alpha   90.00
_cell.angle_beta   90.00
_cell.angle_gamma   90.00
#
_symmetry.space_group_name_H-M   'P 1'
#
loop_
_entity.id
_entity.type
_entity.pdbx_description
1 polymer ?
#
loop_
_entity_poly.entity_id
_entity_poly.type
_entity_poly.pdbx_seq_one_letter_code
_entity_poly.pdbx_strand_id
1 'polypeptide(L)'
;MTLRVFIYGEDGFINSTLAGSLSMLGFEVIGETESQHIADKMISFLVPDVAIFHVDVDRINSLNTAKIIRKRFPSMGMVLITKAEDIRLLGIQNKELPIGISVVQIAKHGDLDALKAKIEAAPLLVNNRSKAERCKFLTDSQVETIRLLAEGDANSEIAKKRYVSEKSVEQMLARIASEFGIVFDRQQNSRVKILKSYYQLINGRK
;
A
#
# COMPACT_ATOMS: atom_id res chain seq x y z
N MET A 1 -4.88 24.29 16.08
CA MET A 1 -6.06 23.43 16.24
C MET A 1 -5.58 22.01 16.05
N THR A 2 -5.85 21.11 17.01
CA THR A 2 -5.42 19.71 16.92
C THR A 2 -6.29 18.98 15.90
N LEU A 3 -5.70 18.28 14.91
CA LEU A 3 -6.48 17.52 13.94
C LEU A 3 -7.10 16.29 14.59
N ARG A 4 -8.37 16.06 14.31
CA ARG A 4 -9.14 14.89 14.74
C ARG A 4 -9.00 13.78 13.71
N VAL A 5 -8.46 12.64 14.12
CA VAL A 5 -8.08 11.54 13.24
C VAL A 5 -8.92 10.30 13.53
N PHE A 6 -9.40 9.64 12.47
CA PHE A 6 -10.08 8.35 12.55
C PHE A 6 -9.22 7.29 11.81
N ILE A 7 -9.13 6.06 12.37
CA ILE A 7 -8.31 5.00 11.81
C ILE A 7 -9.20 3.83 11.37
N TYR A 8 -9.00 3.38 10.15
CA TYR A 8 -9.57 2.13 9.63
C TYR A 8 -8.47 1.22 9.08
N GLY A 9 -8.43 0.00 9.58
CA GLY A 9 -7.57 -1.07 9.06
C GLY A 9 -8.10 -2.41 9.54
N GLU A 10 -7.91 -3.47 8.77
CA GLU A 10 -8.41 -4.82 9.05
C GLU A 10 -7.61 -5.56 10.15
N ASP A 11 -6.76 -4.85 10.89
CA ASP A 11 -5.94 -5.37 11.98
C ASP A 11 -6.03 -4.44 13.20
N GLY A 12 -6.74 -4.89 14.23
CA GLY A 12 -6.96 -4.09 15.43
C GLY A 12 -5.69 -3.80 16.20
N PHE A 13 -4.73 -4.72 16.22
CA PHE A 13 -3.43 -4.48 16.87
C PHE A 13 -2.66 -3.35 16.17
N ILE A 14 -2.65 -3.35 14.84
CA ILE A 14 -2.02 -2.27 14.06
C ILE A 14 -2.77 -0.96 14.28
N ASN A 15 -4.10 -0.97 14.26
CA ASN A 15 -4.91 0.22 14.49
C ASN A 15 -4.58 0.84 15.86
N SER A 16 -4.60 0.06 16.94
CA SER A 16 -4.31 0.54 18.30
C SER A 16 -2.86 1.02 18.46
N THR A 17 -1.90 0.34 17.84
CA THR A 17 -0.50 0.78 17.82
C THR A 17 -0.35 2.12 17.11
N LEU A 18 -1.03 2.27 15.98
CA LEU A 18 -1.02 3.52 15.21
C LEU A 18 -1.71 4.64 15.98
N ALA A 19 -2.84 4.35 16.64
CA ALA A 19 -3.56 5.31 17.48
C ALA A 19 -2.65 5.86 18.60
N GLY A 20 -1.92 4.99 19.31
CA GLY A 20 -0.95 5.39 20.31
C GLY A 20 0.15 6.29 19.74
N SER A 21 0.71 5.91 18.58
CA SER A 21 1.77 6.67 17.91
C SER A 21 1.26 8.05 17.46
N LEU A 22 0.06 8.13 16.91
CA LEU A 22 -0.53 9.40 16.47
C LEU A 22 -0.86 10.33 17.65
N SER A 23 -1.34 9.77 18.75
CA SER A 23 -1.56 10.55 19.98
C SER A 23 -0.25 11.15 20.52
N MET A 24 0.86 10.41 20.45
CA MET A 24 2.20 10.94 20.82
C MET A 24 2.67 12.04 19.86
N LEU A 25 2.26 12.02 18.60
CA LEU A 25 2.54 13.07 17.62
C LEU A 25 1.67 14.32 17.77
N GLY A 26 0.72 14.30 18.71
CA GLY A 26 -0.16 15.43 19.03
C GLY A 26 -1.48 15.44 18.25
N PHE A 27 -1.89 14.35 17.61
CA PHE A 27 -3.21 14.21 17.00
C PHE A 27 -4.26 13.74 18.01
N GLU A 28 -5.49 14.15 17.81
CA GLU A 28 -6.65 13.64 18.56
C GLU A 28 -7.24 12.43 17.83
N VAL A 29 -6.92 11.20 18.26
CA VAL A 29 -7.51 9.99 17.70
C VAL A 29 -8.91 9.82 18.30
N ILE A 30 -9.94 10.04 17.48
CA ILE A 30 -11.35 10.05 17.90
C ILE A 30 -12.05 8.70 17.71
N GLY A 31 -11.39 7.74 17.10
CA GLY A 31 -11.89 6.37 16.93
C GLY A 31 -11.06 5.53 15.99
N GLU A 32 -11.23 4.23 16.14
CA GLU A 32 -10.61 3.21 15.28
C GLU A 32 -11.57 2.02 15.11
N THR A 33 -11.47 1.29 14.01
CA THR A 33 -12.25 0.07 13.79
C THR A 33 -11.63 -0.83 12.70
N GLU A 34 -11.94 -2.13 12.78
CA GLU A 34 -11.62 -3.14 11.76
C GLU A 34 -12.81 -3.38 10.80
N SER A 35 -14.00 -2.89 11.15
CA SER A 35 -15.22 -3.12 10.38
C SER A 35 -15.54 -1.97 9.44
N GLN A 36 -15.61 -2.27 8.12
CA GLN A 36 -15.99 -1.30 7.10
C GLN A 36 -17.34 -0.65 7.40
N HIS A 37 -18.33 -1.45 7.83
CA HIS A 37 -19.67 -0.94 8.13
C HIS A 37 -19.68 -0.01 9.35
N ILE A 38 -18.87 -0.31 10.37
CA ILE A 38 -18.72 0.53 11.55
C ILE A 38 -17.95 1.80 11.18
N ALA A 39 -16.90 1.71 10.35
CA ALA A 39 -16.13 2.85 9.90
C ALA A 39 -17.01 3.92 9.23
N ASP A 40 -17.90 3.52 8.31
CA ASP A 40 -18.82 4.44 7.64
C ASP A 40 -19.74 5.17 8.63
N LYS A 41 -20.29 4.45 9.59
CA LYS A 41 -21.17 5.03 10.64
C LYS A 41 -20.40 5.97 11.57
N MET A 42 -19.23 5.54 12.05
CA MET A 42 -18.42 6.32 12.98
C MET A 42 -17.90 7.60 12.32
N ILE A 43 -17.39 7.52 11.09
CA ILE A 43 -16.95 8.70 10.33
C ILE A 43 -18.10 9.68 10.12
N SER A 44 -19.31 9.19 9.82
CA SER A 44 -20.50 10.03 9.66
C SER A 44 -20.90 10.75 10.96
N PHE A 45 -20.72 10.09 12.09
CA PHE A 45 -21.10 10.64 13.40
C PHE A 45 -20.00 11.54 13.99
N LEU A 46 -18.75 11.08 13.93
CA LEU A 46 -17.60 11.75 14.55
C LEU A 46 -17.07 12.92 13.72
N VAL A 47 -17.26 12.88 12.40
CA VAL A 47 -16.79 13.89 11.43
C VAL A 47 -15.30 14.24 11.65
N PRO A 48 -14.37 13.31 11.41
CA PRO A 48 -12.94 13.56 11.55
C PRO A 48 -12.43 14.56 10.51
N ASP A 49 -11.33 15.25 10.83
CA ASP A 49 -10.61 16.08 9.87
C ASP A 49 -9.86 15.20 8.85
N VAL A 50 -9.32 14.06 9.33
CA VAL A 50 -8.54 13.11 8.51
C VAL A 50 -8.94 11.68 8.84
N ALA A 51 -9.20 10.87 7.80
CA ALA A 51 -9.33 9.42 7.93
C ALA A 51 -8.07 8.73 7.41
N ILE A 52 -7.54 7.82 8.20
CA ILE A 52 -6.37 6.99 7.87
C ILE A 52 -6.84 5.58 7.54
N PHE A 53 -6.33 5.05 6.42
CA PHE A 53 -6.63 3.71 5.93
C PHE A 53 -5.31 2.91 5.87
N HIS A 54 -5.27 1.77 6.56
CA HIS A 54 -4.12 0.87 6.50
C HIS A 54 -4.36 -0.23 5.45
N VAL A 55 -3.42 -0.40 4.52
CA VAL A 55 -3.46 -1.42 3.46
C VAL A 55 -2.23 -2.29 3.53
N ASP A 56 -2.45 -3.61 3.51
CA ASP A 56 -1.40 -4.65 3.42
C ASP A 56 -1.77 -5.68 2.35
N VAL A 57 -0.88 -6.65 2.10
CA VAL A 57 -0.94 -7.64 1.00
C VAL A 57 -2.28 -8.37 0.92
N ASP A 58 -2.79 -8.85 2.05
CA ASP A 58 -4.01 -9.65 2.13
C ASP A 58 -5.25 -8.81 2.52
N ARG A 59 -5.13 -7.47 2.57
CA ARG A 59 -6.11 -6.56 3.19
C ARG A 59 -6.38 -5.35 2.31
N ILE A 60 -6.86 -5.61 1.09
CA ILE A 60 -7.15 -4.58 0.08
C ILE A 60 -8.50 -3.89 0.33
N ASN A 61 -9.36 -4.43 1.22
CA ASN A 61 -10.69 -3.86 1.51
C ASN A 61 -10.60 -2.42 2.04
N SER A 62 -9.50 -2.06 2.71
CA SER A 62 -9.27 -0.69 3.17
C SER A 62 -9.24 0.32 2.02
N LEU A 63 -8.72 -0.04 0.84
CA LEU A 63 -8.78 0.82 -0.34
C LEU A 63 -10.22 0.99 -0.84
N ASN A 64 -11.01 -0.08 -0.84
CA ASN A 64 -12.42 -0.02 -1.25
C ASN A 64 -13.22 0.84 -0.27
N THR A 65 -12.98 0.69 1.04
CA THR A 65 -13.57 1.56 2.06
C THR A 65 -13.17 3.02 1.83
N ALA A 66 -11.90 3.31 1.57
CA ALA A 66 -11.45 4.66 1.26
C ALA A 66 -12.16 5.25 0.03
N LYS A 67 -12.40 4.45 -1.02
CA LYS A 67 -13.16 4.88 -2.21
C LYS A 67 -14.62 5.23 -1.86
N ILE A 68 -15.27 4.45 -1.01
CA ILE A 68 -16.65 4.69 -0.56
C ILE A 68 -16.71 5.96 0.28
N ILE A 69 -15.82 6.08 1.26
CA ILE A 69 -15.75 7.24 2.16
C ILE A 69 -15.44 8.52 1.38
N ARG A 70 -14.54 8.52 0.39
CA ARG A 70 -14.26 9.68 -0.46
C ARG A 70 -15.50 10.17 -1.20
N LYS A 71 -16.32 9.26 -1.73
CA LYS A 71 -17.56 9.63 -2.43
C LYS A 71 -18.55 10.33 -1.50
N ARG A 72 -18.60 9.88 -0.24
CA ARG A 72 -19.55 10.40 0.76
C ARG A 72 -19.06 11.66 1.46
N PHE A 73 -17.73 11.75 1.68
CA PHE A 73 -17.08 12.87 2.38
C PHE A 73 -15.99 13.48 1.48
N PRO A 74 -16.37 14.23 0.45
CA PRO A 74 -15.43 14.70 -0.56
C PRO A 74 -14.37 15.69 -0.05
N SER A 75 -14.66 16.40 1.05
CA SER A 75 -13.77 17.42 1.65
C SER A 75 -12.89 16.90 2.80
N MET A 76 -13.06 15.65 3.24
CA MET A 76 -12.29 15.08 4.34
C MET A 76 -10.85 14.75 3.90
N GLY A 77 -9.84 15.05 4.72
CA GLY A 77 -8.48 14.59 4.50
C GLY A 77 -8.39 13.06 4.55
N MET A 78 -7.60 12.46 3.67
CA MET A 78 -7.44 11.00 3.64
C MET A 78 -5.97 10.62 3.49
N VAL A 79 -5.54 9.63 4.29
CA VAL A 79 -4.19 9.08 4.24
C VAL A 79 -4.28 7.55 4.11
N LEU A 80 -3.56 7.00 3.14
CA LEU A 80 -3.36 5.56 2.98
C LEU A 80 -1.97 5.20 3.52
N ILE A 81 -1.92 4.32 4.49
CA ILE A 81 -0.66 3.82 5.07
C ILE A 81 -0.40 2.40 4.58
N THR A 82 0.83 2.11 4.18
CA THR A 82 1.25 0.76 3.79
C THR A 82 2.71 0.50 4.16
N LYS A 83 3.05 -0.77 4.38
CA LYS A 83 4.44 -1.23 4.53
C LYS A 83 5.12 -1.43 3.19
N ALA A 84 4.37 -1.62 2.11
CA ALA A 84 4.94 -1.89 0.79
C ALA A 84 5.72 -0.68 0.26
N GLU A 85 6.92 -0.93 -0.27
CA GLU A 85 7.74 0.11 -0.94
C GLU A 85 7.11 0.62 -2.23
N ASP A 86 6.18 -0.15 -2.80
CA ASP A 86 5.42 0.24 -3.99
C ASP A 86 4.03 -0.41 -3.94
N ILE A 87 3.00 0.41 -3.96
CA ILE A 87 1.60 -0.08 -3.90
C ILE A 87 1.23 -0.97 -5.09
N ARG A 88 1.94 -0.87 -6.22
CA ARG A 88 1.72 -1.75 -7.38
C ARG A 88 2.01 -3.21 -7.04
N LEU A 89 2.94 -3.47 -6.12
CA LEU A 89 3.25 -4.82 -5.61
C LEU A 89 2.05 -5.43 -4.85
N LEU A 90 1.17 -4.59 -4.29
CA LEU A 90 -0.11 -5.00 -3.69
C LEU A 90 -1.25 -5.12 -4.73
N GLY A 91 -0.97 -4.90 -6.02
CA GLY A 91 -1.98 -4.89 -7.08
C GLY A 91 -2.73 -3.58 -7.22
N ILE A 92 -2.32 -2.52 -6.54
CA ILE A 92 -2.99 -1.23 -6.55
C ILE A 92 -2.31 -0.30 -7.56
N GLN A 93 -3.05 0.18 -8.55
CA GLN A 93 -2.55 1.17 -9.50
C GLN A 93 -2.87 2.59 -9.02
N ASN A 94 -2.01 3.57 -9.34
CA ASN A 94 -2.25 4.96 -8.94
C ASN A 94 -3.61 5.52 -9.40
N LYS A 95 -4.11 5.06 -10.57
CA LYS A 95 -5.44 5.45 -11.09
C LYS A 95 -6.61 4.95 -10.24
N GLU A 96 -6.37 3.94 -9.39
CA GLU A 96 -7.37 3.35 -8.50
C GLU A 96 -7.44 4.03 -7.15
N LEU A 97 -6.46 4.87 -6.84
CA LEU A 97 -6.45 5.66 -5.61
C LEU A 97 -7.56 6.71 -5.64
N PRO A 98 -8.29 6.91 -4.53
CA PRO A 98 -9.22 8.03 -4.39
C PRO A 98 -8.52 9.37 -4.65
N ILE A 99 -9.21 10.32 -5.27
CA ILE A 99 -8.69 11.67 -5.44
C ILE A 99 -8.41 12.28 -4.06
N GLY A 100 -7.28 12.97 -3.91
CA GLY A 100 -6.91 13.65 -2.67
C GLY A 100 -6.44 12.74 -1.54
N ILE A 101 -6.25 11.43 -1.78
CA ILE A 101 -5.61 10.56 -0.78
C ILE A 101 -4.10 10.73 -0.81
N SER A 102 -3.49 10.93 0.35
CA SER A 102 -2.04 10.92 0.53
C SER A 102 -1.58 9.50 0.83
N VAL A 103 -0.56 9.00 0.14
CA VAL A 103 0.01 7.67 0.42
C VAL A 103 1.29 7.80 1.24
N VAL A 104 1.37 7.04 2.33
CA VAL A 104 2.52 6.97 3.22
C VAL A 104 3.06 5.54 3.26
N GLN A 105 4.31 5.38 2.89
CA GLN A 105 5.03 4.12 2.92
C GLN A 105 5.89 4.07 4.18
N ILE A 106 5.45 3.31 5.19
CA ILE A 106 6.14 3.21 6.49
C ILE A 106 7.26 2.15 6.49
N ALA A 107 7.63 1.63 5.31
CA ALA A 107 8.65 0.60 5.15
C ALA A 107 10.04 1.02 5.64
N LYS A 108 10.35 2.31 5.61
CA LYS A 108 11.66 2.84 5.95
C LYS A 108 11.62 3.56 7.29
N HIS A 109 11.98 2.83 8.36
CA HIS A 109 12.39 3.36 9.67
C HIS A 109 11.40 4.35 10.31
N GLY A 110 10.10 4.00 10.38
CA GLY A 110 9.15 4.73 11.22
C GLY A 110 9.34 6.25 11.15
N ASP A 111 9.41 6.81 9.94
CA ASP A 111 9.53 8.26 9.79
C ASP A 111 8.21 8.91 10.23
N LEU A 112 8.08 9.03 11.55
CA LEU A 112 6.93 9.64 12.20
C LEU A 112 6.74 11.08 11.77
N ASP A 113 7.83 11.79 11.45
CA ASP A 113 7.77 13.18 10.99
C ASP A 113 7.18 13.25 9.58
N ALA A 114 7.56 12.33 8.68
CA ALA A 114 6.95 12.24 7.36
C ALA A 114 5.47 11.85 7.45
N LEU A 115 5.11 10.93 8.34
CA LEU A 115 3.71 10.58 8.60
C LEU A 115 2.92 11.79 9.10
N LYS A 116 3.46 12.50 10.10
CA LYS A 116 2.87 13.72 10.65
C LYS A 116 2.62 14.75 9.56
N ALA A 117 3.65 15.10 8.77
CA ALA A 117 3.55 16.08 7.70
C ALA A 117 2.47 15.69 6.65
N LYS A 118 2.36 14.39 6.31
CA LYS A 118 1.34 13.89 5.37
C LYS A 118 -0.07 13.98 5.93
N ILE A 119 -0.26 13.72 7.22
CA ILE A 119 -1.57 13.85 7.90
C ILE A 119 -1.96 15.33 7.95
N GLU A 120 -1.05 16.22 8.34
CA GLU A 120 -1.29 17.67 8.41
C GLU A 120 -1.64 18.27 7.04
N ALA A 121 -1.03 17.78 5.98
CA ALA A 121 -1.30 18.22 4.61
C ALA A 121 -2.58 17.62 3.99
N ALA A 122 -3.09 16.50 4.51
CA ALA A 122 -4.18 15.76 3.88
C ALA A 122 -5.46 16.57 3.63
N PRO A 123 -5.93 17.45 4.55
CA PRO A 123 -7.10 18.30 4.30
C PRO A 123 -6.92 19.27 3.13
N LEU A 124 -5.69 19.65 2.80
CA LEU A 124 -5.38 20.60 1.72
C LEU A 124 -5.28 19.90 0.35
N LEU A 125 -5.15 18.57 0.33
CA LEU A 125 -4.91 17.79 -0.88
C LEU A 125 -6.18 17.21 -1.52
N VAL A 126 -7.34 17.52 -1.01
CA VAL A 126 -8.64 16.89 -1.34
C VAL A 126 -8.92 16.81 -2.84
N ASN A 127 -8.50 17.82 -3.61
CA ASN A 127 -8.73 17.90 -5.06
C ASN A 127 -7.51 17.47 -5.91
N ASN A 128 -6.42 17.06 -5.28
CA ASN A 128 -5.20 16.70 -5.98
C ASN A 128 -5.23 15.24 -6.43
N ARG A 129 -4.65 14.96 -7.60
CA ARG A 129 -4.44 13.56 -8.01
C ARG A 129 -3.42 12.91 -7.10
N SER A 130 -3.84 11.81 -6.49
CA SER A 130 -2.99 11.00 -5.62
C SER A 130 -1.84 10.39 -6.40
N LYS A 131 -0.63 10.47 -5.83
CA LYS A 131 0.56 9.82 -6.38
C LYS A 131 1.23 9.06 -5.24
N ALA A 132 1.33 7.74 -5.39
CA ALA A 132 2.20 6.91 -4.56
C ALA A 132 3.62 6.90 -5.14
N GLU A 133 4.60 6.80 -4.27
CA GLU A 133 5.97 6.54 -4.70
C GLU A 133 6.05 5.15 -5.34
N ARG A 134 6.93 5.01 -6.32
CA ARG A 134 7.16 3.75 -7.06
C ARG A 134 8.60 3.33 -6.90
N CYS A 135 8.82 2.04 -6.81
CA CYS A 135 10.16 1.50 -7.01
C CYS A 135 10.67 1.87 -8.40
N LYS A 136 11.70 2.69 -8.47
CA LYS A 136 12.23 3.22 -9.74
C LYS A 136 12.85 2.14 -10.61
N PHE A 137 13.27 1.02 -10.01
CA PHE A 137 13.93 -0.08 -10.69
C PHE A 137 12.97 -1.14 -11.27
N LEU A 138 11.65 -1.08 -10.99
CA LEU A 138 10.67 -2.02 -11.56
C LEU A 138 9.67 -1.33 -12.48
N THR A 139 9.54 -1.84 -13.70
CA THR A 139 8.49 -1.44 -14.64
C THR A 139 7.15 -2.05 -14.25
N ASP A 140 6.02 -1.50 -14.76
CA ASP A 140 4.69 -2.05 -14.51
C ASP A 140 4.58 -3.53 -14.96
N SER A 141 5.23 -3.86 -16.08
CA SER A 141 5.28 -5.23 -16.63
C SER A 141 6.06 -6.19 -15.72
N GLN A 142 7.14 -5.75 -15.09
CA GLN A 142 7.90 -6.53 -14.11
C GLN A 142 7.14 -6.72 -12.81
N VAL A 143 6.47 -5.67 -12.34
CA VAL A 143 5.62 -5.76 -11.14
C VAL A 143 4.48 -6.76 -11.34
N GLU A 144 3.80 -6.74 -12.48
CA GLU A 144 2.74 -7.71 -12.78
C GLU A 144 3.28 -9.15 -12.83
N THR A 145 4.44 -9.35 -13.48
CA THR A 145 5.07 -10.68 -13.56
C THR A 145 5.44 -11.22 -12.19
N ILE A 146 6.05 -10.40 -11.33
CA ILE A 146 6.48 -10.86 -10.00
C ILE A 146 5.28 -11.13 -9.08
N ARG A 147 4.17 -10.40 -9.25
CA ARG A 147 2.94 -10.67 -8.52
C ARG A 147 2.34 -12.02 -8.89
N LEU A 148 2.18 -12.32 -10.18
CA LEU A 148 1.70 -13.62 -10.64
C LEU A 148 2.63 -14.75 -10.17
N LEU A 149 3.95 -14.51 -10.17
CA LEU A 149 4.92 -15.44 -9.60
C LEU A 149 4.66 -15.69 -8.10
N ALA A 150 4.34 -14.65 -7.35
CA ALA A 150 4.07 -14.73 -5.91
C ALA A 150 2.73 -15.40 -5.60
N GLU A 151 1.76 -15.33 -6.52
CA GLU A 151 0.49 -16.07 -6.47
C GLU A 151 0.69 -17.58 -6.71
N GLY A 152 1.90 -18.01 -7.10
CA GLY A 152 2.24 -19.41 -7.32
C GLY A 152 2.15 -19.86 -8.79
N ASP A 153 1.82 -18.98 -9.71
CA ASP A 153 1.65 -19.31 -11.12
C ASP A 153 2.93 -19.86 -11.75
N ALA A 154 2.82 -20.93 -12.53
CA ALA A 154 3.89 -21.44 -13.38
C ALA A 154 4.18 -20.46 -14.56
N ASN A 155 5.37 -20.55 -15.17
CA ASN A 155 5.72 -19.66 -16.29
C ASN A 155 4.71 -19.75 -17.44
N SER A 156 4.17 -20.96 -17.71
CA SER A 156 3.12 -21.19 -18.72
C SER A 156 1.81 -20.47 -18.38
N GLU A 157 1.44 -20.39 -17.09
CA GLU A 157 0.23 -19.71 -16.64
C GLU A 157 0.42 -18.19 -16.67
N ILE A 158 1.58 -17.70 -16.23
CA ILE A 158 1.95 -16.29 -16.36
C ILE A 158 1.93 -15.86 -17.83
N ALA A 159 2.49 -16.69 -18.72
CA ALA A 159 2.50 -16.43 -20.15
C ALA A 159 1.08 -16.30 -20.72
N LYS A 160 0.18 -17.21 -20.34
CA LYS A 160 -1.26 -17.16 -20.73
C LYS A 160 -1.94 -15.90 -20.20
N LYS A 161 -1.83 -15.61 -18.91
CA LYS A 161 -2.47 -14.45 -18.26
C LYS A 161 -1.97 -13.12 -18.86
N ARG A 162 -0.72 -13.06 -19.30
CA ARG A 162 -0.10 -11.86 -19.86
C ARG A 162 -0.08 -11.80 -21.39
N TYR A 163 -0.61 -12.81 -22.07
CA TYR A 163 -0.62 -12.93 -23.54
C TYR A 163 0.77 -12.82 -24.16
N VAL A 164 1.76 -13.51 -23.59
CA VAL A 164 3.16 -13.57 -24.05
C VAL A 164 3.63 -15.03 -24.14
N SER A 165 4.85 -15.26 -24.70
CA SER A 165 5.46 -16.59 -24.69
C SER A 165 6.09 -16.92 -23.33
N GLU A 166 6.22 -18.20 -22.98
CA GLU A 166 6.95 -18.64 -21.78
C GLU A 166 8.40 -18.14 -21.77
N LYS A 167 9.05 -18.14 -22.94
CA LYS A 167 10.39 -17.59 -23.11
C LYS A 167 10.46 -16.10 -22.75
N SER A 168 9.41 -15.33 -23.05
CA SER A 168 9.31 -13.92 -22.65
C SER A 168 9.17 -13.78 -21.14
N VAL A 169 8.44 -14.69 -20.48
CA VAL A 169 8.35 -14.72 -19.02
C VAL A 169 9.70 -15.04 -18.39
N GLU A 170 10.42 -16.04 -18.89
CA GLU A 170 11.77 -16.38 -18.41
C GLU A 170 12.73 -15.21 -18.52
N GLN A 171 12.74 -14.52 -19.67
CA GLN A 171 13.55 -13.32 -19.88
C GLN A 171 13.15 -12.19 -18.92
N MET A 172 11.85 -12.02 -18.64
CA MET A 172 11.37 -11.03 -17.70
C MET A 172 11.83 -11.35 -16.27
N LEU A 173 11.72 -12.62 -15.84
CA LEU A 173 12.20 -13.06 -14.53
C LEU A 173 13.72 -12.89 -14.39
N ALA A 174 14.48 -13.15 -15.47
CA ALA A 174 15.91 -12.89 -15.48
C ALA A 174 16.26 -11.40 -15.31
N ARG A 175 15.49 -10.49 -15.94
CA ARG A 175 15.65 -9.04 -15.74
C ARG A 175 15.30 -8.62 -14.33
N ILE A 176 14.18 -9.13 -13.78
CA ILE A 176 13.78 -8.87 -12.38
C ILE A 176 14.89 -9.33 -11.41
N ALA A 177 15.46 -10.53 -11.63
CA ALA A 177 16.56 -11.02 -10.82
C ALA A 177 17.78 -10.09 -10.89
N SER A 178 18.10 -9.58 -12.07
CA SER A 178 19.20 -8.61 -12.25
C SER A 178 18.94 -7.30 -11.50
N GLU A 179 17.70 -6.76 -11.55
CA GLU A 179 17.32 -5.55 -10.81
C GLU A 179 17.42 -5.75 -9.29
N PHE A 180 17.20 -6.97 -8.82
CA PHE A 180 17.38 -7.33 -7.40
C PHE A 180 18.83 -7.67 -7.03
N GLY A 181 19.78 -7.58 -7.96
CA GLY A 181 21.17 -7.97 -7.74
C GLY A 181 21.36 -9.47 -7.50
N ILE A 182 20.43 -10.30 -7.95
CA ILE A 182 20.49 -11.75 -7.78
C ILE A 182 21.43 -12.33 -8.83
N VAL A 183 22.57 -12.84 -8.37
CA VAL A 183 23.49 -13.59 -9.21
C VAL A 183 22.92 -15.00 -9.45
N PHE A 184 22.85 -15.39 -10.72
CA PHE A 184 22.42 -16.74 -11.10
C PHE A 184 23.51 -17.76 -10.73
N ASP A 185 23.22 -18.57 -9.75
CA ASP A 185 24.00 -19.74 -9.37
C ASP A 185 23.23 -21.02 -9.76
N ARG A 186 23.91 -21.96 -10.41
CA ARG A 186 23.31 -23.25 -10.82
C ARG A 186 22.78 -24.08 -9.66
N GLN A 187 23.26 -23.82 -8.44
CA GLN A 187 22.85 -24.52 -7.22
C GLN A 187 21.66 -23.88 -6.50
N GLN A 188 21.26 -22.68 -6.89
CA GLN A 188 20.21 -21.93 -6.17
C GLN A 188 19.05 -21.56 -7.09
N ASN A 189 17.84 -21.87 -6.63
CA ASN A 189 16.61 -21.54 -7.36
C ASN A 189 16.36 -20.02 -7.39
N SER A 190 16.66 -19.39 -8.55
CA SER A 190 16.48 -17.95 -8.76
C SER A 190 15.06 -17.49 -8.50
N ARG A 191 14.06 -18.35 -8.75
CA ARG A 191 12.64 -18.08 -8.48
C ARG A 191 12.40 -17.83 -6.98
N VAL A 192 12.99 -18.65 -6.11
CA VAL A 192 12.88 -18.49 -4.64
C VAL A 192 13.53 -17.18 -4.19
N LYS A 193 14.69 -16.81 -4.77
CA LYS A 193 15.36 -15.53 -4.44
C LYS A 193 14.51 -14.32 -4.87
N ILE A 194 13.92 -14.38 -6.07
CA ILE A 194 13.00 -13.32 -6.56
C ILE A 194 11.81 -13.17 -5.59
N LEU A 195 11.19 -14.28 -5.19
CA LEU A 195 10.08 -14.27 -4.23
C LEU A 195 10.49 -13.69 -2.88
N LYS A 196 11.67 -14.07 -2.37
CA LYS A 196 12.22 -13.50 -1.13
C LYS A 196 12.34 -11.97 -1.23
N SER A 197 12.90 -11.46 -2.33
CA SER A 197 13.03 -10.01 -2.56
C SER A 197 11.66 -9.34 -2.68
N TYR A 198 10.70 -9.95 -3.36
CA TYR A 198 9.34 -9.47 -3.43
C TYR A 198 8.71 -9.32 -2.04
N TYR A 199 8.80 -10.38 -1.21
CA TYR A 199 8.26 -10.34 0.16
C TYR A 199 8.97 -9.33 1.06
N GLN A 200 10.25 -9.06 0.82
CA GLN A 200 10.96 -7.98 1.51
C GLN A 200 10.39 -6.60 1.13
N LEU A 201 10.14 -6.36 -0.16
CA LEU A 201 9.59 -5.09 -0.65
C LEU A 201 8.16 -4.82 -0.16
N ILE A 202 7.31 -5.84 -0.08
CA ILE A 202 5.92 -5.66 0.40
C ILE A 202 5.82 -5.54 1.92
N ASN A 203 6.81 -6.07 2.67
CA ASN A 203 6.86 -5.99 4.14
C ASN A 203 7.79 -4.89 4.65
N GLY A 204 8.38 -4.08 3.77
CA GLY A 204 9.31 -3.03 4.13
C GLY A 204 10.59 -3.52 4.81
N ARG A 205 11.03 -4.72 4.52
CA ARG A 205 12.28 -5.30 5.05
C ARG A 205 13.34 -5.29 3.94
N LYS A 206 14.41 -4.56 4.18
CA LYS A 206 15.67 -4.71 3.43
C LYS A 206 16.54 -5.80 4.01
#